data_d47e69d8b83568c870025ec6000eb78d
#
_entry.id   d47e69d8b83568c870025ec6000eb78d
#
_cell.length_a   1.000
_cell.length_b   1.000
_cell.length_c   1.000
_cell.angle_alpha   90.00
_cell.angle_beta   90.00
_cell.angle_gamma   90.00
#
_symmetry.space_group_name_H-M   'P 1'
#
loop_
_entity.id
_entity.type
_entity.pdbx_description
1 polymer ?
#
loop_
_entity_poly.entity_id
_entity_poly.type
_entity_poly.pdbx_seq_one_letter_code
_entity_poly.pdbx_strand_id
1 'polypeptide(L)'
;MTFDEWAHAVGHGFDVAAVVVLVVSFVSALVHATLVWRASGSIRKAYWNLRETLGGGLLIALEILVAADLVGTVAVSPTIENLAVLGLIVLIRTFLSFSLETEIEGVFPWRRASTLRPVGVGDDRLIPGGGRRNSAAGPA
;
A
#
# COMPACT_ATOMS: atom_id res chain seq x y z
N MET A 1 -32.27 -18.76 17.62
CA MET A 1 -31.28 -18.46 16.61
C MET A 1 -30.33 -19.64 16.53
N THR A 2 -30.34 -20.32 15.42
CA THR A 2 -29.37 -21.40 15.16
C THR A 2 -28.02 -20.79 14.82
N PHE A 3 -26.94 -21.56 15.02
CA PHE A 3 -25.58 -21.10 14.71
C PHE A 3 -25.44 -20.64 13.23
N ASP A 4 -26.15 -21.33 12.34
CA ASP A 4 -26.16 -21.00 10.90
C ASP A 4 -26.83 -19.63 10.61
N GLU A 5 -27.93 -19.31 11.27
CA GLU A 5 -28.59 -18.01 11.12
C GLU A 5 -27.70 -16.86 11.60
N TRP A 6 -26.97 -17.10 12.68
CA TRP A 6 -26.03 -16.10 13.20
C TRP A 6 -24.85 -15.89 12.23
N ALA A 7 -24.28 -16.97 11.71
CA ALA A 7 -23.18 -16.91 10.76
C ALA A 7 -23.56 -16.19 9.45
N HIS A 8 -24.77 -16.48 8.92
CA HIS A 8 -25.31 -15.76 7.77
C HIS A 8 -25.53 -14.27 8.04
N ALA A 9 -26.05 -13.93 9.21
CA ALA A 9 -26.27 -12.52 9.58
C ALA A 9 -24.96 -11.76 9.69
N VAL A 10 -23.92 -12.37 10.27
CA VAL A 10 -22.60 -11.77 10.40
C VAL A 10 -21.94 -11.63 9.02
N GLY A 11 -21.97 -12.68 8.18
CA GLY A 11 -21.45 -12.63 6.81
C GLY A 11 -22.11 -11.49 6.01
N HIS A 12 -23.43 -11.40 6.03
CA HIS A 12 -24.15 -10.32 5.36
C HIS A 12 -23.77 -8.94 5.91
N GLY A 13 -23.54 -8.81 7.22
CA GLY A 13 -23.05 -7.57 7.82
C GLY A 13 -21.68 -7.14 7.26
N PHE A 14 -20.77 -8.08 7.08
CA PHE A 14 -19.47 -7.82 6.46
C PHE A 14 -19.59 -7.47 4.97
N ASP A 15 -20.49 -8.11 4.21
CA ASP A 15 -20.76 -7.77 2.81
C ASP A 15 -21.22 -6.33 2.67
N VAL A 16 -22.19 -5.92 3.48
CA VAL A 16 -22.69 -4.55 3.51
C VAL A 16 -21.57 -3.57 3.90
N ALA A 17 -20.77 -3.91 4.89
CA ALA A 17 -19.63 -3.09 5.30
C ALA A 17 -18.61 -2.93 4.17
N ALA A 18 -18.27 -4.00 3.45
CA ALA A 18 -17.37 -3.96 2.30
C ALA A 18 -17.89 -3.02 1.20
N VAL A 19 -19.18 -3.11 0.87
CA VAL A 19 -19.81 -2.24 -0.14
C VAL A 19 -19.79 -0.78 0.31
N VAL A 20 -20.08 -0.51 1.59
CA VAL A 20 -20.03 0.85 2.14
C VAL A 20 -18.63 1.42 2.05
N VAL A 21 -17.60 0.66 2.46
CA VAL A 21 -16.21 1.09 2.37
C VAL A 21 -15.81 1.37 0.92
N LEU A 22 -16.22 0.51 -0.02
CA LEU A 22 -15.96 0.69 -1.44
C LEU A 22 -16.57 2.00 -1.97
N VAL A 23 -17.85 2.25 -1.68
CA VAL A 23 -18.56 3.44 -2.14
C VAL A 23 -17.97 4.71 -1.52
N VAL A 24 -17.69 4.70 -0.22
CA VAL A 24 -17.08 5.84 0.48
C VAL A 24 -15.67 6.12 -0.08
N SER A 25 -14.87 5.10 -0.32
CA SER A 25 -13.54 5.23 -0.92
C SER A 25 -13.61 5.79 -2.34
N PHE A 26 -14.57 5.33 -3.13
CA PHE A 26 -14.78 5.82 -4.49
C PHE A 26 -15.18 7.30 -4.51
N VAL A 27 -16.17 7.67 -3.69
CA VAL A 27 -16.63 9.06 -3.59
C VAL A 27 -15.50 9.97 -3.08
N SER A 28 -14.80 9.56 -2.03
CA SER A 28 -13.68 10.34 -1.49
C SER A 28 -12.56 10.53 -2.51
N ALA A 29 -12.22 9.49 -3.25
CA ALA A 29 -11.20 9.55 -4.30
C ALA A 29 -11.58 10.53 -5.41
N LEU A 30 -12.86 10.52 -5.86
CA LEU A 30 -13.37 11.48 -6.84
C LEU A 30 -13.33 12.92 -6.31
N VAL A 31 -13.73 13.14 -5.06
CA VAL A 31 -13.70 14.46 -4.44
C VAL A 31 -12.26 14.97 -4.34
N HIS A 32 -11.34 14.14 -3.85
CA HIS A 32 -9.94 14.51 -3.77
C HIS A 32 -9.32 14.80 -5.14
N ALA A 33 -9.59 13.96 -6.15
CA ALA A 33 -9.09 14.16 -7.49
C ALA A 33 -9.60 15.47 -8.12
N THR A 34 -10.88 15.80 -7.92
CA THR A 34 -11.46 17.06 -8.41
C THR A 34 -10.88 18.28 -7.71
N LEU A 35 -10.64 18.19 -6.39
CA LEU A 35 -10.00 19.26 -5.64
C LEU A 35 -8.55 19.50 -6.10
N VAL A 36 -7.78 18.41 -6.27
CA VAL A 36 -6.40 18.49 -6.76
C VAL A 36 -6.35 19.04 -8.18
N TRP A 37 -7.28 18.65 -9.04
CA TRP A 37 -7.37 19.19 -10.40
C TRP A 37 -7.66 20.69 -10.39
N ARG A 38 -8.64 21.12 -9.58
CA ARG A 38 -8.99 22.55 -9.46
C ARG A 38 -7.85 23.40 -8.88
N ALA A 39 -7.10 22.85 -7.94
CA ALA A 39 -6.01 23.57 -7.28
C ALA A 39 -4.72 23.62 -8.13
N SER A 40 -4.40 22.54 -8.87
CA SER A 40 -3.13 22.41 -9.59
C SER A 40 -3.24 22.60 -11.10
N GLY A 41 -4.44 22.56 -11.68
CA GLY A 41 -4.67 22.56 -13.12
C GLY A 41 -4.09 21.35 -13.88
N SER A 42 -3.52 20.37 -13.15
CA SER A 42 -2.82 19.23 -13.72
C SER A 42 -3.65 17.95 -13.62
N ILE A 43 -4.20 17.50 -14.73
CA ILE A 43 -4.94 16.23 -14.84
C ILE A 43 -4.07 15.05 -14.39
N ARG A 44 -2.78 15.08 -14.68
CA ARG A 44 -1.85 14.00 -14.31
C ARG A 44 -1.73 13.83 -12.79
N LYS A 45 -1.65 14.93 -12.03
CA LYS A 45 -1.60 14.88 -10.56
C LYS A 45 -2.93 14.37 -9.98
N ALA A 46 -4.05 14.83 -10.54
CA ALA A 46 -5.37 14.36 -10.12
C ALA A 46 -5.55 12.85 -10.39
N TYR A 47 -5.08 12.34 -11.52
CA TYR A 47 -5.14 10.91 -11.86
C TYR A 47 -4.31 10.06 -10.90
N TRP A 48 -3.08 10.47 -10.56
CA TRP A 48 -2.25 9.75 -9.60
C TRP A 48 -2.87 9.70 -8.21
N ASN A 49 -3.38 10.83 -7.75
CA ASN A 49 -4.07 10.91 -6.45
C ASN A 49 -5.34 10.05 -6.42
N LEU A 50 -6.14 10.09 -7.49
CA LEU A 50 -7.32 9.24 -7.66
C LEU A 50 -6.96 7.75 -7.54
N ARG A 51 -5.93 7.33 -8.26
CA ARG A 51 -5.48 5.94 -8.30
C ARG A 51 -4.98 5.45 -6.94
N GLU A 52 -4.18 6.25 -6.25
CA GLU A 52 -3.66 5.94 -4.92
C GLU A 52 -4.78 5.79 -3.90
N THR A 53 -5.70 6.75 -3.86
CA THR A 53 -6.85 6.73 -2.93
C THR A 53 -7.80 5.58 -3.23
N LEU A 54 -8.13 5.34 -4.50
CA LEU A 54 -8.97 4.21 -4.92
C LEU A 54 -8.31 2.86 -4.63
N GLY A 55 -7.02 2.72 -4.93
CA GLY A 55 -6.30 1.47 -4.70
C GLY A 55 -6.33 1.04 -3.24
N GLY A 56 -6.05 1.96 -2.32
CA GLY A 56 -6.13 1.70 -0.89
C GLY A 56 -7.53 1.31 -0.42
N GLY A 57 -8.55 2.03 -0.88
CA GLY A 57 -9.96 1.73 -0.55
C GLY A 57 -10.44 0.38 -1.08
N LEU A 58 -10.05 0.04 -2.31
CA LEU A 58 -10.33 -1.27 -2.91
C LEU A 58 -9.71 -2.42 -2.12
N LEU A 59 -8.46 -2.27 -1.67
CA LEU A 59 -7.79 -3.29 -0.87
C LEU A 59 -8.53 -3.54 0.45
N ILE A 60 -8.92 -2.49 1.16
CA ILE A 60 -9.68 -2.61 2.41
C ILE A 60 -11.06 -3.26 2.17
N ALA A 61 -11.78 -2.83 1.14
CA ALA A 61 -13.08 -3.40 0.81
C ALA A 61 -12.99 -4.89 0.48
N LEU A 62 -11.98 -5.29 -0.31
CA LEU A 62 -11.70 -6.70 -0.62
C LEU A 62 -11.32 -7.51 0.63
N GLU A 63 -10.64 -6.90 1.59
CA GLU A 63 -10.28 -7.55 2.85
C GLU A 63 -11.50 -7.89 3.68
N ILE A 64 -12.43 -6.96 3.77
CA ILE A 64 -13.69 -7.17 4.48
C ILE A 64 -14.55 -8.22 3.75
N LEU A 65 -14.59 -8.18 2.42
CA LEU A 65 -15.35 -9.15 1.62
C LEU A 65 -14.83 -10.58 1.79
N VAL A 66 -13.51 -10.78 1.77
CA VAL A 66 -12.92 -12.10 2.02
C VAL A 66 -13.20 -12.58 3.45
N ALA A 67 -13.21 -11.68 4.43
CA ALA A 67 -13.60 -12.04 5.79
C ALA A 67 -15.06 -12.51 5.85
N ALA A 68 -15.97 -11.89 5.09
CA ALA A 68 -17.36 -12.33 4.96
C ALA A 68 -17.48 -13.74 4.38
N ASP A 69 -16.78 -13.99 3.27
CA ASP A 69 -16.75 -15.29 2.60
C ASP A 69 -16.19 -16.39 3.51
N LEU A 70 -15.15 -16.06 4.29
CA LEU A 70 -14.54 -16.98 5.24
C LEU A 70 -15.53 -17.39 6.35
N VAL A 71 -16.25 -16.43 6.89
CA VAL A 71 -17.29 -16.69 7.90
C VAL A 71 -18.40 -17.54 7.29
N GLY A 72 -18.89 -17.21 6.11
CA GLY A 72 -19.96 -17.95 5.43
C GLY A 72 -19.55 -19.39 5.08
N THR A 73 -18.33 -19.58 4.60
CA THR A 73 -17.84 -20.88 4.14
C THR A 73 -17.50 -21.82 5.30
N VAL A 74 -16.81 -21.31 6.34
CA VAL A 74 -16.37 -22.12 7.47
C VAL A 74 -17.55 -22.47 8.40
N ALA A 75 -18.50 -21.54 8.55
CA ALA A 75 -19.60 -21.70 9.48
C ALA A 75 -20.74 -22.58 8.93
N VAL A 76 -20.99 -22.53 7.60
CA VAL A 76 -22.22 -23.13 7.03
C VAL A 76 -21.97 -24.51 6.39
N SER A 77 -20.89 -24.69 5.65
CA SER A 77 -20.58 -25.98 5.02
C SER A 77 -19.10 -26.12 4.65
N PRO A 78 -18.27 -26.67 5.52
CA PRO A 78 -16.86 -26.86 5.27
C PRO A 78 -16.65 -28.04 4.27
N THR A 79 -16.79 -27.76 2.98
CA THR A 79 -16.45 -28.72 1.92
C THR A 79 -15.08 -28.40 1.33
N ILE A 80 -14.37 -29.43 0.84
CA ILE A 80 -13.06 -29.23 0.19
C ILE A 80 -13.21 -28.32 -1.03
N GLU A 81 -14.32 -28.41 -1.74
CA GLU A 81 -14.61 -27.57 -2.90
C GLU A 81 -14.73 -26.08 -2.51
N ASN A 82 -15.47 -25.78 -1.47
CA ASN A 82 -15.61 -24.42 -0.95
C ASN A 82 -14.26 -23.86 -0.45
N LEU A 83 -13.45 -24.69 0.21
CA LEU A 83 -12.11 -24.33 0.65
C LEU A 83 -11.17 -24.07 -0.54
N ALA A 84 -11.28 -24.86 -1.61
CA ALA A 84 -10.48 -24.65 -2.81
C ALA A 84 -10.84 -23.33 -3.52
N VAL A 85 -12.13 -23.03 -3.65
CA VAL A 85 -12.59 -21.75 -4.21
C VAL A 85 -12.13 -20.58 -3.36
N LEU A 86 -12.27 -20.66 -2.04
CA LEU A 86 -11.78 -19.65 -1.11
C LEU A 86 -10.26 -19.45 -1.23
N GLY A 87 -9.49 -20.54 -1.27
CA GLY A 87 -8.05 -20.49 -1.47
C GLY A 87 -7.65 -19.82 -2.78
N LEU A 88 -8.37 -20.09 -3.87
CA LEU A 88 -8.17 -19.44 -5.15
C LEU A 88 -8.46 -17.94 -5.09
N ILE A 89 -9.56 -17.53 -4.46
CA ILE A 89 -9.92 -16.13 -4.27
C ILE A 89 -8.83 -15.40 -3.47
N VAL A 90 -8.35 -15.99 -2.38
CA VAL A 90 -7.27 -15.42 -1.55
C VAL A 90 -5.98 -15.29 -2.35
N LEU A 91 -5.66 -16.27 -3.19
CA LEU A 91 -4.47 -16.24 -4.03
C LEU A 91 -4.54 -15.13 -5.08
N ILE A 92 -5.66 -15.03 -5.79
CA ILE A 92 -5.91 -13.94 -6.77
C ILE A 92 -5.83 -12.58 -6.06
N ARG A 93 -6.45 -12.44 -4.89
CA ARG A 93 -6.43 -11.23 -4.09
C ARG A 93 -5.01 -10.84 -3.68
N THR A 94 -4.23 -11.78 -3.17
CA THR A 94 -2.83 -11.54 -2.77
C THR A 94 -2.01 -11.05 -3.95
N PHE A 95 -2.24 -11.65 -5.13
CA PHE A 95 -1.58 -11.21 -6.35
C PHE A 95 -2.01 -9.79 -6.76
N LEU A 96 -3.30 -9.48 -6.71
CA LEU A 96 -3.81 -8.13 -7.01
C LEU A 96 -3.30 -7.09 -6.01
N SER A 97 -3.29 -7.41 -4.71
CA SER A 97 -2.75 -6.54 -3.67
C SER A 97 -1.28 -6.21 -3.94
N PHE A 98 -0.48 -7.24 -4.21
CA PHE A 98 0.92 -7.10 -4.56
C PHE A 98 1.12 -6.29 -5.85
N SER A 99 0.30 -6.55 -6.88
CA SER A 99 0.36 -5.83 -8.16
C SER A 99 0.03 -4.35 -7.99
N LEU A 100 -1.03 -4.03 -7.22
CA LEU A 100 -1.43 -2.65 -6.95
C LEU A 100 -0.38 -1.92 -6.11
N GLU A 101 0.15 -2.55 -5.07
CA GLU A 101 1.19 -1.97 -4.23
C GLU A 101 2.46 -1.66 -5.05
N THR A 102 2.88 -2.60 -5.90
CA THR A 102 4.03 -2.40 -6.79
C THR A 102 3.78 -1.27 -7.79
N GLU A 103 2.56 -1.12 -8.26
CA GLU A 103 2.20 -0.10 -9.24
C GLU A 103 2.05 1.29 -8.61
N ILE A 104 1.55 1.37 -7.37
CA ILE A 104 1.40 2.63 -6.63
C ILE A 104 2.77 3.13 -6.14
N GLU A 105 3.59 2.27 -5.58
CA GLU A 105 4.89 2.63 -5.02
C GLU A 105 6.02 2.69 -6.05
N GLY A 106 5.84 2.05 -7.20
CA GLY A 106 6.84 2.01 -8.28
C GLY A 106 8.14 1.28 -7.93
N VAL A 107 8.21 0.66 -6.74
CA VAL A 107 9.40 -0.06 -6.25
C VAL A 107 8.99 -1.40 -5.67
N PHE A 108 9.64 -2.47 -6.12
CA PHE A 108 9.41 -3.80 -5.57
C PHE A 108 9.79 -3.86 -4.08
N PRO A 109 9.00 -4.52 -3.21
CA PRO A 109 9.24 -4.57 -1.76
C PRO A 109 10.64 -5.05 -1.37
N TRP A 110 11.22 -5.98 -2.13
CA TRP A 110 12.58 -6.48 -1.90
C TRP A 110 13.70 -5.50 -2.30
N ARG A 111 13.39 -4.44 -3.02
CA ARG A 111 14.37 -3.37 -3.37
C ARG A 111 14.43 -2.26 -2.32
N ARG A 112 13.48 -2.17 -1.41
CA ARG A 112 13.53 -1.18 -0.30
C ARG A 112 14.76 -1.32 0.57
N ALA A 113 15.26 -2.55 0.77
CA ALA A 113 16.44 -2.80 1.58
C ALA A 113 17.73 -2.23 0.98
N SER A 114 17.80 -2.03 -0.32
CA SER A 114 18.98 -1.51 -1.02
C SER A 114 19.02 0.02 -1.16
N THR A 115 17.93 0.71 -0.88
CA THR A 115 17.87 2.19 -0.91
C THR A 115 18.13 2.84 0.44
N LEU A 116 18.17 2.06 1.53
CA LEU A 116 18.74 2.49 2.79
C LEU A 116 20.27 2.45 2.68
N ARG A 117 20.84 3.32 1.87
CA ARG A 117 22.26 3.66 2.03
C ARG A 117 22.42 4.15 3.45
N PRO A 118 23.35 3.57 4.24
CA PRO A 118 23.74 4.21 5.47
C PRO A 118 24.23 5.60 5.06
N VAL A 119 23.57 6.62 5.59
CA VAL A 119 24.14 7.96 5.59
C VAL A 119 25.53 7.77 6.18
N GLY A 120 26.55 7.92 5.34
CA GLY A 120 27.92 7.78 5.75
C GLY A 120 28.10 8.67 6.96
N VAL A 121 28.35 8.03 8.10
CA VAL A 121 28.99 8.66 9.22
C VAL A 121 30.24 9.27 8.63
N GLY A 122 30.27 10.60 8.62
CA GLY A 122 31.37 11.37 8.10
C GLY A 122 32.66 10.80 8.65
N ASP A 123 33.49 10.35 7.76
CA ASP A 123 34.89 10.13 8.05
C ASP A 123 35.55 11.52 8.14
N ASP A 124 35.27 12.18 9.27
CA ASP A 124 36.08 13.29 9.77
C ASP A 124 37.40 12.74 10.28
N ARG A 125 38.10 12.01 9.40
CA ARG A 125 39.51 11.78 9.61
C ARG A 125 40.25 12.96 9.02
N LEU A 126 40.39 13.97 9.91
CA LEU A 126 41.65 14.53 10.28
C LEU A 126 42.67 14.50 9.12
N ILE A 127 42.74 15.56 8.39
CA ILE A 127 43.99 15.92 7.74
C ILE A 127 44.86 16.54 8.83
N PRO A 128 45.81 15.80 9.43
CA PRO A 128 46.77 16.41 10.31
C PRO A 128 47.76 17.18 9.43
N GLY A 129 47.87 18.41 9.77
CA GLY A 129 48.88 19.33 9.46
C GLY A 129 50.07 18.87 8.60
N GLY A 130 50.21 19.50 7.51
CA GLY A 130 51.39 19.53 6.69
C GLY A 130 51.82 20.94 6.41
N GLY A 131 52.51 21.52 7.32
CA GLY A 131 53.87 21.90 7.14
C GLY A 131 54.00 23.22 6.37
N ARG A 132 54.01 24.30 7.12
CA ARG A 132 54.79 25.49 6.79
C ARG A 132 56.17 25.08 6.26
N ARG A 133 56.50 25.46 5.08
CA ARG A 133 57.87 25.81 4.75
C ARG A 133 57.86 27.18 4.09
N ASN A 134 58.10 28.09 4.97
CA ASN A 134 58.75 29.33 4.73
C ASN A 134 60.09 29.07 4.05
N SER A 135 60.38 29.65 2.97
CA SER A 135 61.73 29.91 2.51
C SER A 135 61.72 31.27 1.85
N ALA A 136 62.10 32.20 2.69
CA ALA A 136 62.69 33.43 2.31
C ALA A 136 64.05 33.17 1.63
N ALA A 137 64.35 33.85 0.60
CA ALA A 137 65.62 34.41 0.26
C ALA A 137 65.51 35.18 -1.05
N GLY A 138 65.51 36.50 -1.01
CA GLY A 138 66.16 37.32 -2.02
C GLY A 138 67.67 37.32 -1.73
N PRO A 139 68.45 38.21 -2.22
CA PRO A 139 68.34 39.14 -3.31
C PRO A 139 69.58 39.07 -4.23
N ALA A 140 69.52 39.70 -5.37
CA ALA A 140 70.57 40.52 -5.97
C ALA A 140 70.12 40.93 -7.38
#